data_f5b51e190e2cf39eadd26a83c6f44472
#
_entry.id   f5b51e190e2cf39eadd26a83c6f44472
#
_cell.length_a   1.000
_cell.length_b   1.000
_cell.length_c   1.000
_cell.angle_alpha   90.00
_cell.angle_beta   90.00
_cell.angle_gamma   90.00
#
_symmetry.space_group_name_H-M   'P 1'
#
loop_
_entity.id
_entity.type
_entity.pdbx_description
1 polymer ?
#
loop_
_entity_poly.entity_id
_entity_poly.type
_entity_poly.pdbx_seq_one_letter_code
_entity_poly.pdbx_strand_id
1 'polypeptide(L)'
;MNLEFHQLDCRYEALRKRDPRKERQLLASLAEHGQLLPVVVVAADERFILVDGYKRLRALTRLAHDTVRAMRWEIDETEALILEQLMRAADPVGPLEQGWVLDALQTRFGLSLADLARRFDKTASWVSRRLALVRDLPEPIHGEVRAGRLAPHAARKYLVPLARSLRIGSPPGRSGGSIRYTSPAQRRRTSKGSVSTSSRDASGPVTYT
;
A
#
# COMPACT_ATOMS: atom_id res chain seq x y z
N MET A 1 -6.56 9.13 21.10
CA MET A 1 -5.19 8.88 21.58
C MET A 1 -4.17 9.59 20.70
N ASN A 2 -2.98 9.89 21.21
CA ASN A 2 -1.87 10.37 20.37
C ASN A 2 -0.88 9.22 20.19
N LEU A 3 -0.39 9.04 18.96
CA LEU A 3 0.60 8.01 18.61
C LEU A 3 1.80 8.67 17.95
N GLU A 4 3.00 8.19 18.27
CA GLU A 4 4.21 8.55 17.54
C GLU A 4 4.26 7.79 16.21
N PHE A 5 4.85 8.41 15.17
CA PHE A 5 4.85 7.80 13.84
C PHE A 5 5.55 6.44 13.77
N HIS A 6 6.54 6.20 14.64
CA HIS A 6 7.22 4.91 14.71
C HIS A 6 6.32 3.77 15.23
N GLN A 7 5.25 4.08 15.97
CA GLN A 7 4.27 3.11 16.46
C GLN A 7 3.30 2.67 15.36
N LEU A 8 3.29 3.36 14.20
CA LEU A 8 2.39 3.06 13.10
C LEU A 8 3.00 2.09 12.10
N ASP A 9 2.22 1.09 11.72
CA ASP A 9 2.50 0.23 10.58
C ASP A 9 1.63 0.67 9.38
N CYS A 10 2.28 1.18 8.35
CA CYS A 10 1.63 1.69 7.15
C CYS A 10 1.59 0.66 6.01
N ARG A 11 1.48 -0.65 6.34
CA ARG A 11 1.55 -1.77 5.37
C ARG A 11 0.56 -1.67 4.21
N TYR A 12 -0.57 -0.97 4.37
CA TYR A 12 -1.60 -0.80 3.35
C TYR A 12 -1.49 0.51 2.57
N GLU A 13 -0.45 1.32 2.79
CA GLU A 13 -0.26 2.59 2.07
C GLU A 13 -0.14 2.37 0.55
N ALA A 14 0.54 1.30 0.13
CA ALA A 14 0.74 0.95 -1.28
C ALA A 14 -0.57 0.62 -2.01
N LEU A 15 -1.63 0.23 -1.28
CA LEU A 15 -2.96 -0.06 -1.83
C LEU A 15 -3.76 1.22 -2.14
N ARG A 16 -3.23 2.40 -1.81
CA ARG A 16 -3.93 3.68 -1.93
C ARG A 16 -3.44 4.48 -3.12
N LYS A 17 -4.39 4.98 -3.91
CA LYS A 17 -4.07 5.95 -4.96
C LYS A 17 -3.63 7.26 -4.34
N ARG A 18 -2.52 7.82 -4.84
CA ARG A 18 -2.07 9.16 -4.47
C ARG A 18 -2.76 10.21 -5.33
N ASP A 19 -3.18 11.30 -4.69
CA ASP A 19 -3.75 12.47 -5.36
C ASP A 19 -3.00 13.73 -4.88
N PRO A 20 -2.04 14.22 -5.68
CA PRO A 20 -1.22 15.36 -5.28
C PRO A 20 -2.02 16.65 -5.03
N ARG A 21 -3.18 16.82 -5.69
CA ARG A 21 -4.04 17.99 -5.48
C ARG A 21 -4.68 17.93 -4.10
N LYS A 22 -5.32 16.80 -3.78
CA LYS A 22 -5.93 16.57 -2.45
C LYS A 22 -4.88 16.58 -1.33
N GLU A 23 -3.66 16.06 -1.59
CA GLU A 23 -2.57 16.11 -0.60
C GLU A 23 -2.13 17.56 -0.32
N ARG A 24 -2.02 18.43 -1.34
CA ARG A 24 -1.69 19.86 -1.13
C ARG A 24 -2.79 20.60 -0.38
N GLN A 25 -4.06 20.37 -0.72
CA GLN A 25 -5.19 20.98 0.00
C GLN A 25 -5.21 20.57 1.47
N LEU A 26 -4.98 19.29 1.74
CA LEU A 26 -4.94 18.77 3.11
C LEU A 26 -3.73 19.33 3.90
N LEU A 27 -2.57 19.47 3.25
CA LEU A 27 -1.38 20.06 3.87
C LEU A 27 -1.64 21.51 4.30
N ALA A 28 -2.26 22.33 3.44
CA ALA A 28 -2.61 23.70 3.78
C ALA A 28 -3.61 23.76 4.95
N SER A 29 -4.66 22.95 4.91
CA SER A 29 -5.65 22.86 6.00
C SER A 29 -5.02 22.43 7.34
N LEU A 30 -4.11 21.47 7.32
CA LEU A 30 -3.41 21.01 8.52
C LEU A 30 -2.45 22.06 9.09
N ALA A 31 -1.81 22.85 8.22
CA ALA A 31 -0.93 23.95 8.65
C ALA A 31 -1.73 25.09 9.30
N GLU A 32 -2.95 25.36 8.83
CA GLU A 32 -3.80 26.44 9.33
C GLU A 32 -4.60 26.05 10.57
N HIS A 33 -5.21 24.86 10.54
CA HIS A 33 -6.18 24.46 11.58
C HIS A 33 -5.71 23.29 12.45
N GLY A 34 -4.53 22.74 12.18
CA GLY A 34 -4.06 21.53 12.83
C GLY A 34 -4.88 20.30 12.42
N GLN A 35 -4.69 19.20 13.14
CA GLN A 35 -5.40 17.96 12.87
C GLN A 35 -6.81 17.95 13.45
N LEU A 36 -7.83 18.20 12.63
CA LEU A 36 -9.25 18.20 13.03
C LEU A 36 -9.79 16.77 13.22
N LEU A 37 -9.53 15.87 12.26
CA LEU A 37 -10.00 14.49 12.29
C LEU A 37 -8.85 13.53 12.62
N PRO A 38 -9.06 12.55 13.50
CA PRO A 38 -8.06 11.53 13.79
C PRO A 38 -7.79 10.63 12.57
N VAL A 39 -6.64 9.99 12.54
CA VAL A 39 -6.41 8.82 11.69
C VAL A 39 -7.05 7.61 12.33
N VAL A 40 -7.33 6.56 11.55
CA VAL A 40 -7.94 5.32 12.06
C VAL A 40 -6.88 4.23 12.11
N VAL A 41 -6.82 3.55 13.25
CA VAL A 41 -5.88 2.46 13.50
C VAL A 41 -6.57 1.26 14.13
N VAL A 42 -5.99 0.08 13.95
CA VAL A 42 -6.30 -1.14 14.73
C VAL A 42 -5.05 -1.62 15.46
N ALA A 43 -5.23 -2.26 16.60
CA ALA A 43 -4.10 -2.84 17.32
C ALA A 43 -3.55 -4.07 16.59
N ALA A 44 -2.23 -4.22 16.59
CA ALA A 44 -1.55 -5.39 16.10
C ALA A 44 -0.25 -5.57 16.92
N ASP A 45 -0.25 -6.56 17.81
CA ASP A 45 0.85 -6.82 18.72
C ASP A 45 1.34 -5.55 19.46
N GLU A 46 2.59 -5.15 19.23
CA GLU A 46 3.20 -3.98 19.84
C GLU A 46 3.00 -2.66 19.03
N ARG A 47 2.31 -2.71 17.89
CA ARG A 47 2.14 -1.57 16.98
C ARG A 47 0.67 -1.35 16.62
N PHE A 48 0.42 -0.26 15.93
CA PHE A 48 -0.90 0.06 15.39
C PHE A 48 -0.85 0.05 13.86
N ILE A 49 -1.74 -0.70 13.24
CA ILE A 49 -1.88 -0.70 11.79
C ILE A 49 -2.74 0.50 11.39
N LEU A 50 -2.19 1.37 10.56
CA LEU A 50 -2.94 2.47 9.98
C LEU A 50 -3.92 1.94 8.93
N VAL A 51 -5.21 2.18 9.16
CA VAL A 51 -6.31 1.77 8.26
C VAL A 51 -6.74 2.93 7.38
N ASP A 52 -6.97 4.12 7.97
CA ASP A 52 -7.28 5.36 7.23
C ASP A 52 -6.48 6.55 7.73
N GLY A 53 -6.23 7.50 6.83
CA GLY A 53 -5.54 8.73 7.14
C GLY A 53 -4.13 8.84 6.59
N TYR A 54 -3.70 8.00 5.66
CA TYR A 54 -2.37 8.05 5.04
C TYR A 54 -1.99 9.43 4.49
N LYS A 55 -2.95 10.17 3.90
CA LYS A 55 -2.72 11.53 3.41
C LYS A 55 -2.42 12.49 4.57
N ARG A 56 -3.13 12.33 5.72
CA ARG A 56 -2.91 13.13 6.95
C ARG A 56 -1.55 12.83 7.55
N LEU A 57 -1.19 11.55 7.68
CA LEU A 57 0.12 11.16 8.19
C LEU A 57 1.25 11.76 7.35
N ARG A 58 1.18 11.65 6.00
CA ARG A 58 2.18 12.26 5.11
C ARG A 58 2.24 13.78 5.21
N ALA A 59 1.10 14.44 5.36
CA ALA A 59 1.06 15.89 5.51
C ALA A 59 1.66 16.33 6.85
N LEU A 60 1.34 15.66 7.96
CA LEU A 60 1.94 15.92 9.27
C LEU A 60 3.45 15.67 9.27
N THR A 61 3.93 14.62 8.62
CA THR A 61 5.37 14.39 8.43
C THR A 61 6.05 15.54 7.69
N ARG A 62 5.41 16.13 6.67
CA ARG A 62 5.93 17.31 5.96
C ARG A 62 5.93 18.57 6.81
N LEU A 63 5.03 18.68 7.77
CA LEU A 63 4.96 19.76 8.75
C LEU A 63 5.89 19.53 9.95
N ALA A 64 6.78 18.53 9.88
CA ALA A 64 7.72 18.16 10.93
C ALA A 64 7.07 17.77 12.28
N HIS A 65 5.83 17.28 12.26
CA HIS A 65 5.25 16.62 13.41
C HIS A 65 5.84 15.21 13.55
N ASP A 66 5.89 14.71 14.77
CA ASP A 66 6.32 13.34 15.14
C ASP A 66 5.17 12.48 15.68
N THR A 67 4.04 13.13 16.00
CA THR A 67 2.85 12.50 16.55
C THR A 67 1.61 12.75 15.69
N VAL A 68 0.61 11.88 15.85
CA VAL A 68 -0.69 11.98 15.18
C VAL A 68 -1.82 11.62 16.12
N ARG A 69 -2.91 12.37 16.07
CA ARG A 69 -4.15 11.98 16.73
C ARG A 69 -4.77 10.79 16.04
N ALA A 70 -5.00 9.71 16.76
CA ALA A 70 -5.56 8.46 16.26
C ALA A 70 -6.83 8.07 17.02
N MET A 71 -7.72 7.42 16.29
CA MET A 71 -8.88 6.70 16.81
C MET A 71 -8.64 5.21 16.58
N ARG A 72 -8.65 4.44 17.64
CA ARG A 72 -8.54 2.98 17.56
C ARG A 72 -9.92 2.39 17.32
N TRP A 73 -10.01 1.52 16.32
CA TRP A 73 -11.16 0.63 16.15
C TRP A 73 -10.90 -0.67 16.89
N GLU A 74 -11.89 -1.10 17.70
CA GLU A 74 -11.85 -2.33 18.49
C GLU A 74 -12.37 -3.53 17.66
N ILE A 75 -11.84 -3.70 16.46
CA ILE A 75 -12.13 -4.77 15.51
C ILE A 75 -10.83 -5.31 14.96
N ASP A 76 -10.86 -6.49 14.35
CA ASP A 76 -9.67 -7.08 13.74
C ASP A 76 -9.27 -6.37 12.42
N GLU A 77 -8.06 -6.68 11.97
CA GLU A 77 -7.46 -6.09 10.77
C GLU A 77 -8.30 -6.32 9.50
N THR A 78 -8.92 -7.50 9.39
CA THR A 78 -9.75 -7.88 8.24
C THR A 78 -11.03 -7.05 8.19
N GLU A 79 -11.73 -6.98 9.31
CA GLU A 79 -12.97 -6.20 9.44
C GLU A 79 -12.70 -4.70 9.23
N ALA A 80 -11.58 -4.19 9.76
CA ALA A 80 -11.21 -2.79 9.59
C ALA A 80 -10.97 -2.43 8.12
N LEU A 81 -10.29 -3.28 7.35
CA LEU A 81 -10.09 -3.06 5.92
C LEU A 81 -11.40 -3.07 5.13
N ILE A 82 -12.32 -3.95 5.48
CA ILE A 82 -13.64 -4.03 4.84
C ILE A 82 -14.45 -2.80 5.19
N LEU A 83 -14.54 -2.47 6.48
CA LEU A 83 -15.32 -1.34 6.97
C LEU A 83 -14.83 0.00 6.38
N GLU A 84 -13.52 0.20 6.33
CA GLU A 84 -12.94 1.39 5.72
C GLU A 84 -13.34 1.55 4.26
N GLN A 85 -13.34 0.46 3.48
CA GLN A 85 -13.78 0.51 2.08
C GLN A 85 -15.27 0.83 1.94
N LEU A 86 -16.11 0.31 2.84
CA LEU A 86 -17.55 0.58 2.82
C LEU A 86 -17.89 2.01 3.25
N MET A 87 -17.11 2.58 4.17
CA MET A 87 -17.33 3.96 4.67
C MET A 87 -16.88 5.04 3.69
N ARG A 88 -16.11 4.72 2.65
CA ARG A 88 -15.59 5.70 1.66
C ARG A 88 -16.63 6.10 0.60
N ALA A 89 -17.87 6.31 0.98
CA ALA A 89 -18.93 6.73 0.05
C ALA A 89 -18.67 8.12 -0.57
N ALA A 90 -18.08 9.05 0.18
CA ALA A 90 -17.80 10.43 -0.27
C ALA A 90 -16.53 10.58 -1.14
N ASP A 91 -15.60 9.61 -1.09
CA ASP A 91 -14.41 9.56 -1.94
C ASP A 91 -14.32 8.16 -2.57
N PRO A 92 -15.11 7.91 -3.63
CA PRO A 92 -15.26 6.56 -4.16
C PRO A 92 -13.94 5.97 -4.61
N VAL A 93 -13.67 4.78 -4.11
CA VAL A 93 -12.48 3.99 -4.41
C VAL A 93 -12.54 3.49 -5.85
N GLY A 94 -11.50 3.73 -6.63
CA GLY A 94 -11.42 3.26 -8.00
C GLY A 94 -11.36 1.73 -8.11
N PRO A 95 -11.78 1.15 -9.25
CA PRO A 95 -11.80 -0.31 -9.43
C PRO A 95 -10.46 -1.02 -9.21
N LEU A 96 -9.36 -0.37 -9.51
CA LEU A 96 -8.00 -0.90 -9.29
C LEU A 96 -7.65 -0.92 -7.80
N GLU A 97 -7.95 0.17 -7.09
CA GLU A 97 -7.71 0.28 -5.63
C GLU A 97 -8.58 -0.73 -4.87
N GLN A 98 -9.86 -0.90 -5.27
CA GLN A 98 -10.71 -1.97 -4.77
C GLN A 98 -10.10 -3.35 -5.01
N GLY A 99 -9.56 -3.58 -6.21
CA GLY A 99 -8.88 -4.82 -6.58
C GLY A 99 -7.70 -5.14 -5.66
N TRP A 100 -6.86 -4.17 -5.31
CA TRP A 100 -5.73 -4.39 -4.39
C TRP A 100 -6.18 -4.76 -2.99
N VAL A 101 -7.22 -4.11 -2.46
CA VAL A 101 -7.75 -4.46 -1.14
C VAL A 101 -8.36 -5.86 -1.15
N LEU A 102 -9.14 -6.21 -2.17
CA LEU A 102 -9.70 -7.56 -2.34
C LEU A 102 -8.60 -8.62 -2.47
N ASP A 103 -7.52 -8.31 -3.21
CA ASP A 103 -6.38 -9.19 -3.34
C ASP A 103 -5.64 -9.40 -2.01
N ALA A 104 -5.43 -8.33 -1.25
CA ALA A 104 -4.84 -8.40 0.08
C ALA A 104 -5.71 -9.24 1.04
N LEU A 105 -7.03 -9.05 1.01
CA LEU A 105 -7.98 -9.82 1.83
C LEU A 105 -7.95 -11.34 1.49
N GLN A 106 -7.81 -11.70 0.22
CA GLN A 106 -7.66 -13.10 -0.16
C GLN A 106 -6.30 -13.69 0.20
N THR A 107 -5.22 -12.95 -0.10
CA THR A 107 -3.86 -13.51 0.02
C THR A 107 -3.34 -13.53 1.45
N ARG A 108 -3.75 -12.56 2.28
CA ARG A 108 -3.29 -12.46 3.68
C ARG A 108 -4.22 -13.14 4.67
N PHE A 109 -5.53 -13.07 4.44
CA PHE A 109 -6.53 -13.56 5.38
C PHE A 109 -7.32 -14.77 4.86
N GLY A 110 -7.00 -15.26 3.66
CA GLY A 110 -7.60 -16.47 3.11
C GLY A 110 -9.09 -16.36 2.77
N LEU A 111 -9.63 -15.14 2.65
CA LEU A 111 -11.05 -14.98 2.33
C LEU A 111 -11.37 -15.52 0.94
N SER A 112 -12.43 -16.33 0.86
CA SER A 112 -12.91 -16.84 -0.42
C SER A 112 -13.57 -15.73 -1.26
N LEU A 113 -13.73 -15.98 -2.56
CA LEU A 113 -14.45 -15.07 -3.46
C LEU A 113 -15.91 -14.88 -3.02
N ALA A 114 -16.53 -15.91 -2.47
CA ALA A 114 -17.89 -15.85 -1.94
C ALA A 114 -17.98 -15.01 -0.66
N ASP A 115 -16.99 -15.15 0.25
CA ASP A 115 -16.93 -14.34 1.46
C ASP A 115 -16.77 -12.86 1.14
N LEU A 116 -15.88 -12.52 0.21
CA LEU A 116 -15.69 -11.15 -0.25
C LEU A 116 -16.97 -10.59 -0.88
N ALA A 117 -17.63 -11.36 -1.74
CA ALA A 117 -18.88 -10.94 -2.35
C ALA A 117 -19.94 -10.61 -1.30
N ARG A 118 -20.10 -11.49 -0.30
CA ARG A 118 -21.05 -11.31 0.81
C ARG A 118 -20.70 -10.09 1.68
N ARG A 119 -19.42 -9.96 2.10
CA ARG A 119 -18.98 -8.88 3.01
C ARG A 119 -19.04 -7.50 2.38
N PHE A 120 -18.83 -7.39 1.07
CA PHE A 120 -18.93 -6.15 0.31
C PHE A 120 -20.34 -5.85 -0.23
N ASP A 121 -21.31 -6.72 0.01
CA ASP A 121 -22.65 -6.65 -0.59
C ASP A 121 -22.56 -6.51 -2.13
N LYS A 122 -21.81 -7.42 -2.75
CA LYS A 122 -21.56 -7.44 -4.19
C LYS A 122 -21.67 -8.86 -4.73
N THR A 123 -21.76 -8.98 -6.06
CA THR A 123 -21.73 -10.29 -6.73
C THR A 123 -20.31 -10.85 -6.83
N ALA A 124 -20.17 -12.17 -6.88
CA ALA A 124 -18.88 -12.84 -7.14
C ALA A 124 -18.23 -12.35 -8.44
N SER A 125 -19.03 -12.07 -9.48
CA SER A 125 -18.56 -11.48 -10.72
C SER A 125 -17.98 -10.06 -10.53
N TRP A 126 -18.53 -9.29 -9.60
CA TRP A 126 -17.99 -7.96 -9.28
C TRP A 126 -16.58 -8.09 -8.65
N VAL A 127 -16.42 -8.99 -7.67
CA VAL A 127 -15.13 -9.29 -7.03
C VAL A 127 -14.12 -9.79 -8.06
N SER A 128 -14.48 -10.80 -8.85
CA SER A 128 -13.63 -11.39 -9.89
C SER A 128 -13.11 -10.32 -10.89
N ARG A 129 -13.97 -9.39 -11.30
CA ARG A 129 -13.59 -8.31 -12.22
C ARG A 129 -12.57 -7.34 -11.62
N ARG A 130 -12.58 -7.08 -10.30
CA ARG A 130 -11.58 -6.25 -9.62
C ARG A 130 -10.26 -6.98 -9.46
N LEU A 131 -10.32 -8.24 -9.05
CA LEU A 131 -9.14 -9.09 -8.92
C LEU A 131 -8.41 -9.26 -10.27
N ALA A 132 -9.15 -9.42 -11.36
CA ALA A 132 -8.57 -9.51 -12.71
C ALA A 132 -7.73 -8.28 -13.09
N LEU A 133 -8.14 -7.07 -12.69
CA LEU A 133 -7.34 -5.86 -12.93
C LEU A 133 -5.98 -5.90 -12.24
N VAL A 134 -5.88 -6.56 -11.10
CA VAL A 134 -4.66 -6.62 -10.29
C VAL A 134 -3.79 -7.82 -10.68
N ARG A 135 -4.41 -8.98 -10.89
CA ARG A 135 -3.69 -10.25 -11.08
C ARG A 135 -3.28 -10.51 -12.52
N ASP A 136 -4.10 -10.06 -13.46
CA ASP A 136 -3.88 -10.34 -14.88
C ASP A 136 -3.08 -9.26 -15.60
N LEU A 137 -3.11 -8.02 -15.11
CA LEU A 137 -2.40 -6.90 -15.71
C LEU A 137 -1.06 -6.61 -15.03
N PRO A 138 -0.03 -6.27 -15.80
CA PRO A 138 1.29 -5.93 -15.27
C PRO A 138 1.32 -4.52 -14.67
N GLU A 139 2.30 -4.25 -13.79
CA GLU A 139 2.46 -2.97 -13.08
C GLU A 139 2.51 -1.72 -14.00
N PRO A 140 3.13 -1.74 -15.19
CA PRO A 140 3.05 -0.58 -16.09
C PRO A 140 1.61 -0.18 -16.44
N ILE A 141 0.72 -1.15 -16.64
CA ILE A 141 -0.70 -0.88 -16.90
C ILE A 141 -1.41 -0.31 -15.66
N HIS A 142 -1.07 -0.80 -14.47
CA HIS A 142 -1.55 -0.20 -13.23
C HIS A 142 -1.12 1.27 -13.12
N GLY A 143 0.11 1.61 -13.51
CA GLY A 143 0.62 2.98 -13.57
C GLY A 143 -0.22 3.88 -14.48
N GLU A 144 -0.58 3.39 -15.68
CA GLU A 144 -1.42 4.13 -16.63
C GLU A 144 -2.84 4.37 -16.09
N VAL A 145 -3.41 3.34 -15.41
CA VAL A 145 -4.73 3.47 -14.77
C VAL A 145 -4.67 4.45 -13.58
N ARG A 146 -3.62 4.38 -12.75
CA ARG A 146 -3.42 5.33 -11.63
C ARG A 146 -3.30 6.77 -12.10
N ALA A 147 -2.58 6.98 -13.20
CA ALA A 147 -2.37 8.29 -13.79
C ALA A 147 -3.60 8.84 -14.53
N GLY A 148 -4.65 8.01 -14.69
CA GLY A 148 -5.86 8.38 -15.42
C GLY A 148 -5.72 8.39 -16.95
N ARG A 149 -4.57 7.95 -17.49
CA ARG A 149 -4.35 7.84 -18.94
C ARG A 149 -5.06 6.64 -19.55
N LEU A 150 -5.33 5.62 -18.75
CA LEU A 150 -6.10 4.44 -19.15
C LEU A 150 -7.32 4.26 -18.22
N ALA A 151 -8.51 4.25 -18.80
CA ALA A 151 -9.73 4.01 -18.04
C ALA A 151 -9.75 2.55 -17.50
N PRO A 152 -10.10 2.32 -16.22
CA PRO A 152 -10.17 0.96 -15.64
C PRO A 152 -11.10 0.02 -16.42
N HIS A 153 -12.18 0.57 -16.97
CA HIS A 153 -13.11 -0.20 -17.82
C HIS A 153 -12.44 -0.70 -19.09
N ALA A 154 -11.69 0.16 -19.78
CA ALA A 154 -10.95 -0.20 -20.99
C ALA A 154 -9.87 -1.24 -20.70
N ALA A 155 -9.08 -1.04 -19.63
CA ALA A 155 -8.09 -2.01 -19.17
C ALA A 155 -8.71 -3.39 -18.95
N ARG A 156 -9.85 -3.45 -18.25
CA ARG A 156 -10.56 -4.70 -18.00
C ARG A 156 -11.12 -5.33 -19.28
N LYS A 157 -11.74 -4.52 -20.14
CA LYS A 157 -12.46 -5.03 -21.33
C LYS A 157 -11.51 -5.58 -22.39
N TYR A 158 -10.38 -4.92 -22.58
CA TYR A 158 -9.48 -5.21 -23.71
C TYR A 158 -8.16 -5.87 -23.27
N LEU A 159 -7.54 -5.39 -22.17
CA LEU A 159 -6.21 -5.87 -21.80
C LEU A 159 -6.24 -7.12 -20.94
N VAL A 160 -7.25 -7.31 -20.08
CA VAL A 160 -7.37 -8.55 -19.29
C VAL A 160 -7.54 -9.79 -20.17
N PRO A 161 -8.44 -9.84 -21.16
CA PRO A 161 -8.53 -10.98 -22.06
C PRO A 161 -7.25 -11.23 -22.86
N LEU A 162 -6.61 -10.15 -23.36
CA LEU A 162 -5.33 -10.24 -24.07
C LEU A 162 -4.22 -10.81 -23.19
N ALA A 163 -4.08 -10.31 -21.97
CA ALA A 163 -3.08 -10.81 -21.03
C ALA A 163 -3.28 -12.31 -20.70
N ARG A 164 -4.53 -12.73 -20.57
CA ARG A 164 -4.87 -14.15 -20.38
C ARG A 164 -4.52 -15.02 -21.58
N SER A 165 -4.81 -14.56 -22.79
CA SER A 165 -4.49 -15.31 -24.01
C SER A 165 -2.98 -15.46 -24.22
N LEU A 166 -2.18 -14.43 -23.89
CA LEU A 166 -0.72 -14.50 -23.95
C LEU A 166 -0.12 -15.46 -22.92
N ARG A 167 -0.72 -15.59 -21.73
CA ARG A 167 -0.30 -16.59 -20.72
C ARG A 167 -0.60 -18.02 -21.13
N ILE A 168 -1.69 -18.26 -21.82
CA ILE A 168 -2.07 -19.60 -22.32
C ILE A 168 -1.12 -20.07 -23.43
N GLY A 169 -0.55 -19.14 -24.22
CA GLY A 169 0.42 -19.44 -25.28
C GLY A 169 1.87 -19.65 -24.81
N SER A 170 2.17 -19.43 -23.54
CA SER A 170 3.50 -19.71 -22.97
C SER A 170 3.57 -21.15 -22.45
N PRO A 171 4.61 -21.94 -22.76
CA PRO A 171 4.76 -23.29 -22.22
C PRO A 171 4.82 -23.25 -20.69
N PRO A 172 4.42 -24.34 -19.98
CA PRO A 172 4.43 -24.38 -18.53
C PRO A 172 5.87 -24.38 -18.01
N GLY A 173 6.41 -23.19 -17.85
CA GLY A 173 7.74 -22.90 -17.33
C GLY A 173 7.65 -22.31 -15.95
N ARG A 174 7.85 -23.16 -14.92
CA ARG A 174 8.12 -22.87 -13.51
C ARG A 174 7.10 -21.98 -12.79
N SER A 175 6.21 -22.67 -12.11
CA SER A 175 5.47 -22.20 -10.94
C SER A 175 6.38 -21.51 -9.91
N GLY A 176 5.92 -20.39 -9.34
CA GLY A 176 6.47 -19.87 -8.10
C GLY A 176 7.17 -18.53 -8.18
N GLY A 177 6.50 -17.55 -8.70
CA GLY A 177 6.81 -16.14 -8.46
C GLY A 177 5.66 -15.49 -7.68
N SER A 178 5.54 -15.81 -6.39
CA SER A 178 4.81 -14.93 -5.48
C SER A 178 5.40 -13.54 -5.65
N ILE A 179 4.65 -12.62 -6.24
CA ILE A 179 5.04 -11.21 -6.30
C ILE A 179 5.05 -10.74 -4.85
N ARG A 180 6.23 -10.81 -4.24
CA ARG A 180 6.46 -10.17 -2.95
C ARG A 180 6.29 -8.68 -3.18
N TYR A 181 5.23 -8.12 -2.67
CA TYR A 181 5.06 -6.69 -2.52
C TYR A 181 6.17 -6.19 -1.58
N THR A 182 7.35 -5.91 -2.12
CA THR A 182 8.38 -5.21 -1.37
C THR A 182 8.00 -3.74 -1.36
N SER A 183 7.52 -3.29 -0.21
CA SER A 183 7.28 -1.87 0.06
C SER A 183 8.55 -1.07 -0.30
N PRO A 184 8.43 0.13 -0.90
CA PRO A 184 9.57 1.01 -1.18
C PRO A 184 10.44 1.33 0.05
N ALA A 185 9.89 1.20 1.26
CA ALA A 185 10.63 1.36 2.50
C ALA A 185 11.67 0.26 2.77
N GLN A 186 11.49 -0.94 2.23
CA GLN A 186 12.46 -2.04 2.39
C GLN A 186 13.65 -1.93 1.42
N ARG A 187 13.52 -1.21 0.30
CA ARG A 187 14.64 -1.00 -0.65
C ARG A 187 15.74 -0.07 -0.13
N ARG A 188 15.47 0.75 0.91
CA ARG A 188 16.49 1.66 1.48
C ARG A 188 17.41 1.03 2.52
N ARG A 189 17.13 -0.20 2.99
CA ARG A 189 17.94 -0.88 4.01
C ARG A 189 19.05 -1.81 3.45
N THR A 190 19.05 -2.15 2.17
CA THR A 190 20.03 -3.08 1.58
C THR A 190 21.19 -2.41 0.86
N SER A 191 21.28 -1.07 0.84
CA SER A 191 22.36 -0.35 0.17
C SER A 191 23.37 0.33 1.10
N LYS A 192 23.45 -0.06 2.38
CA LYS A 192 24.52 0.34 3.31
C LYS A 192 25.13 -0.90 3.95
N GLY A 193 26.21 -1.39 3.35
CA GLY A 193 27.01 -2.43 3.97
C GLY A 193 27.89 -3.21 3.01
N SER A 194 28.92 -2.58 2.50
CA SER A 194 30.22 -3.22 2.24
C SER A 194 31.24 -2.16 1.86
N VAL A 195 31.81 -1.51 2.86
CA VAL A 195 33.11 -0.87 2.71
C VAL A 195 34.11 -1.88 3.31
N SER A 196 34.79 -2.58 2.44
CA SER A 196 35.92 -3.42 2.79
C SER A 196 37.10 -2.53 3.20
N THR A 197 37.45 -2.53 4.47
CA THR A 197 38.74 -2.02 4.94
C THR A 197 39.80 -3.03 4.61
N SER A 198 40.60 -2.70 3.58
CA SER A 198 41.88 -3.39 3.31
C SER A 198 42.92 -2.81 4.25
N SER A 199 43.35 -3.61 5.19
CA SER A 199 44.54 -3.38 6.00
C SER A 199 45.79 -3.46 5.10
N ARG A 200 46.65 -2.44 5.13
CA ARG A 200 48.06 -2.57 4.77
C ARG A 200 48.88 -2.08 5.94
N ASP A 201 49.56 -3.03 6.55
CA ASP A 201 50.72 -2.84 7.39
C ASP A 201 51.83 -2.11 6.63
N ALA A 202 52.47 -1.17 7.28
CA ALA A 202 53.87 -0.83 7.03
C ALA A 202 54.49 -0.23 8.30
N SER A 203 55.41 -0.97 8.80
CA SER A 203 56.31 -0.74 9.91
C SER A 203 57.25 0.46 9.73
N GLY A 204 57.71 1.03 10.83
CA GLY A 204 59.01 1.65 10.93
C GLY A 204 59.12 2.82 11.91
N PRO A 205 60.03 2.74 12.90
CA PRO A 205 60.21 3.81 13.88
C PRO A 205 61.29 4.79 13.49
N VAL A 206 61.10 6.07 13.84
CA VAL A 206 62.27 7.01 13.96
C VAL A 206 62.09 7.89 15.18
N THR A 207 63.08 7.77 16.07
CA THR A 207 63.47 8.59 17.20
C THR A 207 64.06 9.93 16.79
N TYR A 208 64.21 10.82 17.77
CA TYR A 208 64.93 12.10 17.95
C TYR A 208 64.00 13.33 17.97
N THR A 209 64.04 14.22 18.93
CA THR A 209 64.84 14.69 20.08
C THR A 209 63.87 15.41 21.01
#